data_f0966d1e60d99d63673b5e91ea3e5a69
#
_entry.id   f0966d1e60d99d63673b5e91ea3e5a69
#
_cell.length_a   1.000
_cell.length_b   1.000
_cell.length_c   1.000
_cell.angle_alpha   90.00
_cell.angle_beta   90.00
_cell.angle_gamma   90.00
#
_symmetry.space_group_name_H-M   'P 1'
#
loop_
_entity.id
_entity.type
_entity.pdbx_description
1 polymer ?
#
loop_
_entity_poly.entity_id
_entity_poly.type
_entity_poly.pdbx_seq_one_letter_code
_entity_poly.pdbx_strand_id
1 'polypeptide(L)'
;RHPPARAAPGRLRPGTSAAVICTVLLTTLVFGLGMNVSRVRSRSTRPLHDLALYYLPFATGLRPLEVARLTVGDYLLEDGSVRRESRVRADVAINGRDRPLFFNHRRLDEALGAYLDERIRAGHGLGAAEHWRGLDPLGPLFLGSEGEVYPITPNGREGQNRYVCRPLLEIYRKIFRQADIPGLCTQSARLTLMSRMYERGADEDQVGLVLGIADRSAVREQLPRPLPELA
;
A
#
# COMPACT_ATOMS: atom_id res chain seq x y z
N ARG A 1 29.97 -18.81 -33.29
CA ARG A 1 29.73 -17.64 -32.41
C ARG A 1 28.52 -17.99 -31.55
N HIS A 2 28.77 -18.32 -30.28
CA HIS A 2 27.71 -18.56 -29.29
C HIS A 2 27.13 -17.23 -28.81
N PRO A 3 25.79 -17.13 -28.59
CA PRO A 3 25.21 -15.96 -27.96
C PRO A 3 25.56 -15.93 -26.46
N PRO A 4 25.66 -14.73 -25.85
CA PRO A 4 25.98 -14.62 -24.44
C PRO A 4 24.84 -15.12 -23.55
N ALA A 5 25.20 -15.85 -22.50
CA ALA A 5 24.29 -16.38 -21.50
C ALA A 5 23.49 -15.24 -20.81
N ARG A 6 22.17 -15.41 -20.73
CA ARG A 6 21.28 -14.56 -19.94
C ARG A 6 21.71 -14.61 -18.47
N ALA A 7 22.01 -13.45 -17.90
CA ALA A 7 22.26 -13.29 -16.47
C ALA A 7 21.04 -13.75 -15.67
N ALA A 8 21.28 -14.65 -14.72
CA ALA A 8 20.28 -15.11 -13.75
C ALA A 8 19.83 -13.94 -12.85
N PRO A 9 18.56 -13.92 -12.38
CA PRO A 9 18.10 -12.88 -11.46
C PRO A 9 18.93 -12.95 -10.19
N GLY A 10 19.51 -11.80 -9.80
CA GLY A 10 20.40 -11.67 -8.66
C GLY A 10 19.73 -12.16 -7.38
N ARG A 11 20.33 -13.18 -6.76
CA ARG A 11 20.00 -13.60 -5.39
C ARG A 11 20.27 -12.43 -4.45
N LEU A 12 19.28 -12.07 -3.65
CA LEU A 12 19.42 -11.16 -2.53
C LEU A 12 20.62 -11.60 -1.67
N ARG A 13 21.55 -10.70 -1.43
CA ARG A 13 22.69 -10.97 -0.52
C ARG A 13 22.11 -11.25 0.87
N PRO A 14 22.53 -12.33 1.56
CA PRO A 14 22.16 -12.58 2.94
C PRO A 14 22.85 -11.51 3.81
N GLY A 15 22.08 -10.51 4.27
CA GLY A 15 22.58 -9.41 5.08
C GLY A 15 21.67 -8.17 5.11
N THR A 16 20.78 -8.01 4.14
CA THR A 16 19.77 -6.95 4.20
C THR A 16 18.56 -7.54 4.95
N SER A 17 18.65 -7.59 6.27
CA SER A 17 17.60 -8.14 7.11
C SER A 17 16.30 -7.36 6.89
N ALA A 18 15.19 -8.09 6.66
CA ALA A 18 13.83 -7.54 6.72
C ALA A 18 13.62 -6.70 8.00
N ALA A 19 14.35 -7.03 9.09
CA ALA A 19 14.39 -6.28 10.32
C ALA A 19 14.88 -4.83 10.17
N VAL A 20 15.87 -4.56 9.30
CA VAL A 20 16.36 -3.18 9.07
C VAL A 20 15.31 -2.37 8.32
N ILE A 21 14.65 -2.96 7.33
CA ILE A 21 13.56 -2.30 6.59
C ILE A 21 12.36 -2.08 7.52
N CYS A 22 12.04 -3.07 8.37
CA CYS A 22 10.96 -2.99 9.35
C CYS A 22 11.21 -1.91 10.41
N THR A 23 12.43 -1.80 10.94
CA THR A 23 12.82 -0.77 11.93
C THR A 23 12.75 0.63 11.32
N VAL A 24 13.08 0.77 10.04
CA VAL A 24 13.03 2.05 9.31
C VAL A 24 11.59 2.56 9.16
N LEU A 25 10.59 1.68 9.08
CA LEU A 25 9.18 2.06 8.91
C LEU A 25 8.47 2.45 10.23
N LEU A 26 9.07 2.18 11.40
CA LEU A 26 8.34 2.07 12.68
C LEU A 26 8.08 3.37 13.47
N THR A 27 8.70 4.51 13.23
CA THR A 27 8.68 5.54 14.28
C THR A 27 8.19 6.96 14.00
N THR A 28 7.81 7.43 12.82
CA THR A 28 7.51 8.89 12.67
C THR A 28 6.36 9.30 11.75
N LEU A 29 5.24 8.60 11.75
CA LEU A 29 4.03 9.11 11.07
C LEU A 29 3.11 9.93 12.01
N VAL A 30 3.64 10.43 13.12
CA VAL A 30 2.78 10.90 14.23
C VAL A 30 2.34 12.36 14.10
N PHE A 31 3.11 13.25 13.51
CA PHE A 31 2.85 14.69 13.66
C PHE A 31 2.21 15.43 12.47
N GLY A 32 2.34 14.96 11.22
CA GLY A 32 1.86 15.70 10.04
C GLY A 32 0.45 15.36 9.56
N LEU A 33 -0.08 14.17 9.87
CA LEU A 33 -1.34 13.66 9.32
C LEU A 33 -2.56 13.89 10.23
N GLY A 34 -2.35 14.34 11.47
CA GLY A 34 -3.42 14.39 12.49
C GLY A 34 -4.57 15.37 12.18
N MET A 35 -4.24 16.58 11.71
CA MET A 35 -5.27 17.63 11.51
C MET A 35 -6.19 17.37 10.31
N ASN A 36 -5.71 16.68 9.28
CA ASN A 36 -6.48 16.45 8.05
C ASN A 36 -7.37 15.22 8.12
N VAL A 37 -7.09 14.30 9.03
CA VAL A 37 -7.88 13.09 9.29
C VAL A 37 -9.27 13.43 9.81
N SER A 38 -9.39 14.43 10.70
CA SER A 38 -10.69 14.89 11.21
C SER A 38 -11.59 15.41 10.09
N ARG A 39 -11.01 16.12 9.10
CA ARG A 39 -11.76 16.61 7.93
C ARG A 39 -12.22 15.47 7.01
N VAL A 40 -11.36 14.48 6.74
CA VAL A 40 -11.76 13.28 5.99
C VAL A 40 -12.89 12.57 6.72
N ARG A 41 -12.75 12.35 8.03
CA ARG A 41 -13.75 11.67 8.84
C ARG A 41 -15.10 12.39 8.86
N SER A 42 -15.11 13.71 9.04
CA SER A 42 -16.35 14.50 9.16
C SER A 42 -17.07 14.72 7.82
N ARG A 43 -16.33 14.69 6.69
CA ARG A 43 -16.88 14.94 5.34
C ARG A 43 -17.16 13.66 4.57
N SER A 44 -16.77 12.50 5.08
CA SER A 44 -17.01 11.21 4.42
C SER A 44 -18.38 10.66 4.74
N THR A 45 -19.00 10.01 3.75
CA THR A 45 -20.18 9.17 3.91
C THR A 45 -19.86 7.78 4.44
N ARG A 46 -18.59 7.35 4.34
CA ARG A 46 -18.06 6.05 4.80
C ARG A 46 -16.76 6.27 5.56
N PRO A 47 -16.81 6.88 6.76
CA PRO A 47 -15.62 7.40 7.42
C PRO A 47 -14.58 6.32 7.77
N LEU A 48 -14.99 5.11 8.15
CA LEU A 48 -14.06 4.04 8.52
C LEU A 48 -13.34 3.49 7.28
N HIS A 49 -14.06 3.22 6.20
CA HIS A 49 -13.51 2.83 4.92
C HIS A 49 -12.53 3.88 4.37
N ASP A 50 -12.97 5.14 4.32
CA ASP A 50 -12.19 6.23 3.72
C ASP A 50 -10.93 6.55 4.54
N LEU A 51 -10.96 6.41 5.88
CA LEU A 51 -9.77 6.56 6.72
C LEU A 51 -8.76 5.42 6.52
N ALA A 52 -9.23 4.18 6.38
CA ALA A 52 -8.36 3.06 6.06
C ALA A 52 -7.65 3.28 4.71
N LEU A 53 -8.39 3.69 3.68
CA LEU A 53 -7.83 4.06 2.37
C LEU A 53 -6.91 5.27 2.44
N TYR A 54 -7.20 6.27 3.29
CA TYR A 54 -6.34 7.44 3.46
C TYR A 54 -4.96 7.07 3.99
N TYR A 55 -4.90 6.25 5.04
CA TYR A 55 -3.61 5.88 5.64
C TYR A 55 -2.79 4.90 4.80
N LEU A 56 -3.45 4.06 4.01
CA LEU A 56 -2.80 2.94 3.33
C LEU A 56 -1.62 3.34 2.43
N PRO A 57 -1.75 4.29 1.46
CA PRO A 57 -0.64 4.67 0.58
C PRO A 57 0.52 5.35 1.30
N PHE A 58 0.26 6.06 2.41
CA PHE A 58 1.31 6.67 3.24
C PHE A 58 2.11 5.65 4.05
N ALA A 59 1.46 4.56 4.46
CA ALA A 59 2.08 3.53 5.26
C ALA A 59 2.79 2.45 4.42
N THR A 60 2.26 2.16 3.23
CA THR A 60 2.66 0.99 2.44
C THR A 60 3.20 1.33 1.05
N GLY A 61 2.93 2.53 0.55
CA GLY A 61 3.26 2.93 -0.81
C GLY A 61 2.47 2.21 -1.90
N LEU A 62 1.39 1.52 -1.57
CA LEU A 62 0.55 0.82 -2.54
C LEU A 62 -0.13 1.79 -3.51
N ARG A 63 -0.28 1.35 -4.75
CA ARG A 63 -1.01 2.06 -5.79
C ARG A 63 -2.49 1.66 -5.78
N PRO A 64 -3.42 2.50 -6.23
CA PRO A 64 -4.87 2.21 -6.17
C PRO A 64 -5.27 0.88 -6.79
N LEU A 65 -4.64 0.46 -7.91
CA LEU A 65 -4.90 -0.84 -8.52
C LEU A 65 -4.41 -2.01 -7.65
N GLU A 66 -3.26 -1.85 -6.99
CA GLU A 66 -2.75 -2.85 -6.05
C GLU A 66 -3.66 -2.97 -4.83
N VAL A 67 -4.17 -1.85 -4.33
CA VAL A 67 -5.16 -1.83 -3.23
C VAL A 67 -6.45 -2.56 -3.63
N ALA A 68 -6.92 -2.38 -4.87
CA ALA A 68 -8.11 -3.08 -5.37
C ALA A 68 -7.93 -4.61 -5.45
N ARG A 69 -6.69 -5.08 -5.55
CA ARG A 69 -6.33 -6.51 -5.68
C ARG A 69 -5.91 -7.16 -4.36
N LEU A 70 -5.72 -6.38 -3.29
CA LEU A 70 -5.40 -6.95 -1.98
C LEU A 70 -6.55 -7.80 -1.47
N THR A 71 -6.20 -8.93 -0.87
CA THR A 71 -7.14 -9.80 -0.17
C THR A 71 -7.06 -9.63 1.35
N VAL A 72 -8.05 -10.12 2.07
CA VAL A 72 -8.04 -10.16 3.54
C VAL A 72 -6.82 -10.94 4.06
N GLY A 73 -6.46 -12.06 3.42
CA GLY A 73 -5.30 -12.87 3.78
C GLY A 73 -3.95 -12.19 3.52
N ASP A 74 -3.89 -11.12 2.71
CA ASP A 74 -2.68 -10.28 2.60
C ASP A 74 -2.47 -9.41 3.85
N TYR A 75 -3.54 -9.12 4.61
CA TYR A 75 -3.51 -8.27 5.81
C TYR A 75 -3.65 -9.05 7.12
N LEU A 76 -4.49 -10.08 7.18
CA LEU A 76 -4.71 -10.89 8.37
C LEU A 76 -4.01 -12.25 8.28
N LEU A 77 -3.61 -12.76 9.42
CA LEU A 77 -3.27 -14.16 9.65
C LEU A 77 -4.56 -14.95 9.97
N GLU A 78 -4.46 -16.26 9.96
CA GLU A 78 -5.57 -17.16 10.24
C GLU A 78 -6.19 -16.96 11.63
N ASP A 79 -5.36 -16.66 12.62
CA ASP A 79 -5.78 -16.33 13.99
C ASP A 79 -6.43 -14.94 14.14
N GLY A 80 -6.59 -14.19 13.03
CA GLY A 80 -7.16 -12.84 13.01
C GLY A 80 -6.21 -11.72 13.42
N SER A 81 -4.95 -12.02 13.73
CA SER A 81 -3.91 -11.02 13.98
C SER A 81 -3.43 -10.37 12.67
N VAL A 82 -2.83 -9.18 12.79
CA VAL A 82 -2.29 -8.46 11.62
C VAL A 82 -1.01 -9.11 11.12
N ARG A 83 -0.96 -9.43 9.83
CA ARG A 83 0.23 -9.89 9.12
C ARG A 83 1.21 -8.74 8.95
N ARG A 84 2.13 -8.55 9.90
CA ARG A 84 3.10 -7.44 9.91
C ARG A 84 4.02 -7.44 8.70
N GLU A 85 4.47 -8.61 8.30
CA GLU A 85 5.28 -8.84 7.11
C GLU A 85 4.48 -9.64 6.09
N SER A 86 4.11 -9.01 5.02
CA SER A 86 3.34 -9.54 3.91
C SER A 86 4.11 -9.33 2.60
N ARG A 87 3.46 -9.57 1.49
CA ARG A 87 4.01 -9.27 0.16
C ARG A 87 2.93 -8.76 -0.77
N VAL A 88 3.33 -7.87 -1.65
CA VAL A 88 2.55 -7.59 -2.86
C VAL A 88 2.88 -8.71 -3.84
N ARG A 89 1.95 -9.64 -4.03
CA ARG A 89 2.12 -10.78 -4.95
C ARG A 89 2.24 -10.29 -6.40
N ALA A 90 2.82 -11.11 -7.28
CA ALA A 90 3.01 -10.75 -8.70
C ALA A 90 1.71 -10.40 -9.42
N ASP A 91 0.61 -11.09 -9.10
CA ASP A 91 -0.74 -10.84 -9.64
C ASP A 91 -1.39 -9.55 -9.12
N VAL A 92 -0.98 -9.11 -7.92
CA VAL A 92 -1.39 -7.83 -7.31
C VAL A 92 -0.55 -6.67 -7.86
N ALA A 93 0.75 -6.87 -8.00
CA ALA A 93 1.72 -5.85 -8.41
C ALA A 93 1.46 -5.35 -9.83
N ILE A 94 1.54 -4.02 -10.06
CA ILE A 94 1.36 -3.43 -11.40
C ILE A 94 2.45 -3.86 -12.38
N ASN A 95 3.66 -4.09 -11.87
CA ASN A 95 4.81 -4.51 -12.67
C ASN A 95 4.98 -6.05 -12.75
N GLY A 96 4.04 -6.83 -12.21
CA GLY A 96 4.08 -8.29 -12.19
C GLY A 96 5.22 -8.90 -11.37
N ARG A 97 5.80 -8.17 -10.43
CA ARG A 97 6.90 -8.64 -9.59
C ARG A 97 6.54 -8.59 -8.11
N ASP A 98 6.79 -9.67 -7.41
CA ASP A 98 6.64 -9.73 -5.96
C ASP A 98 7.54 -8.69 -5.28
N ARG A 99 7.02 -8.10 -4.20
CA ARG A 99 7.80 -7.22 -3.33
C ARG A 99 7.30 -7.29 -1.88
N PRO A 100 8.14 -6.93 -0.90
CA PRO A 100 7.72 -6.89 0.49
C PRO A 100 6.62 -5.84 0.70
N LEU A 101 5.71 -6.15 1.62
CA LEU A 101 4.64 -5.28 2.07
C LEU A 101 4.60 -5.32 3.59
N PHE A 102 4.63 -4.14 4.24
CA PHE A 102 4.68 -4.04 5.69
C PHE A 102 3.46 -3.31 6.23
N PHE A 103 2.78 -3.90 7.21
CA PHE A 103 1.68 -3.30 7.96
C PHE A 103 2.14 -2.95 9.38
N ASN A 104 3.06 -1.98 9.50
CA ASN A 104 3.69 -1.59 10.76
C ASN A 104 3.30 -0.18 11.20
N HIS A 105 2.10 0.29 10.84
CA HIS A 105 1.64 1.64 11.14
C HIS A 105 0.40 1.62 12.02
N ARG A 106 0.51 2.04 13.28
CA ARG A 106 -0.55 1.97 14.28
C ARG A 106 -1.88 2.58 13.83
N ARG A 107 -1.86 3.78 13.24
CA ARG A 107 -3.10 4.44 12.78
C ARG A 107 -3.75 3.71 11.58
N LEU A 108 -2.95 3.06 10.75
CA LEU A 108 -3.48 2.20 9.69
C LEU A 108 -4.17 0.97 10.29
N ASP A 109 -3.56 0.35 11.31
CA ASP A 109 -4.14 -0.81 11.99
C ASP A 109 -5.47 -0.45 12.68
N GLU A 110 -5.51 0.69 13.38
CA GLU A 110 -6.72 1.21 14.02
C GLU A 110 -7.83 1.46 12.96
N ALA A 111 -7.48 2.09 11.85
CA ALA A 111 -8.44 2.40 10.79
C ALA A 111 -8.92 1.15 10.02
N LEU A 112 -8.00 0.23 9.66
CA LEU A 112 -8.34 -1.04 9.01
C LEU A 112 -9.14 -1.94 9.95
N GLY A 113 -8.76 -2.03 11.24
CA GLY A 113 -9.51 -2.80 12.23
C GLY A 113 -10.95 -2.32 12.32
N ALA A 114 -11.17 -1.02 12.50
CA ALA A 114 -12.50 -0.44 12.58
C ALA A 114 -13.34 -0.64 11.29
N TYR A 115 -12.68 -0.55 10.12
CA TYR A 115 -13.34 -0.81 8.83
C TYR A 115 -13.72 -2.30 8.68
N LEU A 116 -12.85 -3.23 9.05
CA LEU A 116 -13.16 -4.65 8.99
C LEU A 116 -14.29 -5.04 9.97
N ASP A 117 -14.30 -4.45 11.18
CA ASP A 117 -15.39 -4.64 12.13
C ASP A 117 -16.74 -4.11 11.58
N GLU A 118 -16.73 -3.00 10.83
CA GLU A 118 -17.92 -2.50 10.11
C GLU A 118 -18.39 -3.49 9.04
N ARG A 119 -17.45 -4.05 8.24
CA ARG A 119 -17.75 -5.07 7.24
C ARG A 119 -18.42 -6.32 7.84
N ILE A 120 -17.85 -6.82 8.95
CA ILE A 120 -18.38 -8.00 9.65
C ILE A 120 -19.81 -7.71 10.11
N ARG A 121 -20.06 -6.55 10.74
CA ARG A 121 -21.41 -6.17 11.19
C ARG A 121 -22.42 -6.01 10.04
N ALA A 122 -21.95 -5.59 8.87
CA ALA A 122 -22.77 -5.46 7.65
C ALA A 122 -22.94 -6.79 6.90
N GLY A 123 -22.26 -7.87 7.31
CA GLY A 123 -22.30 -9.16 6.63
C GLY A 123 -21.55 -9.21 5.31
N HIS A 124 -20.60 -8.30 5.06
CA HIS A 124 -19.90 -8.18 3.78
C HIS A 124 -18.60 -8.99 3.74
N GLY A 125 -18.50 -9.94 2.81
CA GLY A 125 -17.29 -10.71 2.57
C GLY A 125 -16.94 -11.66 3.71
N LEU A 126 -17.97 -12.27 4.31
CA LEU A 126 -17.81 -13.26 5.37
C LEU A 126 -17.26 -14.57 4.82
N GLY A 127 -16.50 -15.28 5.66
CA GLY A 127 -15.95 -16.60 5.44
C GLY A 127 -16.25 -17.53 6.60
N ALA A 128 -15.31 -18.45 6.93
CA ALA A 128 -15.43 -19.33 8.09
C ALA A 128 -15.30 -18.50 9.39
N ALA A 129 -16.27 -18.62 10.28
CA ALA A 129 -16.39 -17.76 11.47
C ALA A 129 -15.20 -17.83 12.45
N GLU A 130 -14.47 -18.96 12.46
CA GLU A 130 -13.40 -19.21 13.43
C GLU A 130 -12.05 -18.61 13.02
N HIS A 131 -11.89 -18.22 11.75
CA HIS A 131 -10.62 -17.77 11.17
C HIS A 131 -10.75 -16.39 10.52
N TRP A 132 -9.63 -15.67 10.38
CA TRP A 132 -9.56 -14.32 9.76
C TRP A 132 -10.65 -13.35 10.24
N ARG A 133 -10.99 -13.40 11.55
CA ARG A 133 -12.08 -12.63 12.17
C ARG A 133 -13.45 -12.88 11.54
N GLY A 134 -13.67 -14.04 10.93
CA GLY A 134 -14.91 -14.37 10.22
C GLY A 134 -15.00 -13.82 8.80
N LEU A 135 -13.90 -13.33 8.24
CA LEU A 135 -13.84 -12.83 6.86
C LEU A 135 -13.27 -13.90 5.91
N ASP A 136 -13.66 -13.84 4.64
CA ASP A 136 -13.06 -14.67 3.60
C ASP A 136 -11.62 -14.21 3.30
N PRO A 137 -10.57 -15.04 3.56
CA PRO A 137 -9.20 -14.66 3.31
C PRO A 137 -8.86 -14.41 1.83
N LEU A 138 -9.60 -15.02 0.90
CA LEU A 138 -9.46 -14.82 -0.54
C LEU A 138 -10.27 -13.64 -1.05
N GLY A 139 -11.22 -13.15 -0.26
CA GLY A 139 -12.03 -11.99 -0.59
C GLY A 139 -11.21 -10.69 -0.57
N PRO A 140 -11.62 -9.66 -1.36
CA PRO A 140 -10.94 -8.38 -1.39
C PRO A 140 -10.85 -7.72 -0.01
N LEU A 141 -9.72 -7.06 0.28
CA LEU A 141 -9.54 -6.30 1.52
C LEU A 141 -10.49 -5.10 1.57
N PHE A 142 -10.80 -4.46 0.45
CA PHE A 142 -11.74 -3.34 0.36
C PHE A 142 -12.92 -3.67 -0.54
N LEU A 143 -14.12 -3.35 -0.05
CA LEU A 143 -15.39 -3.54 -0.75
C LEU A 143 -16.15 -2.22 -0.88
N GLY A 144 -17.05 -2.15 -1.84
CA GLY A 144 -18.00 -1.07 -2.00
C GLY A 144 -19.03 -0.98 -0.86
N SER A 145 -20.00 -0.08 -0.98
CA SER A 145 -20.97 0.19 0.09
C SER A 145 -21.94 -0.96 0.36
N GLU A 146 -22.27 -1.70 -0.67
CA GLU A 146 -23.20 -2.84 -0.60
C GLU A 146 -22.45 -4.20 -0.55
N GLY A 147 -21.13 -4.17 -0.26
CA GLY A 147 -20.30 -5.36 -0.22
C GLY A 147 -19.81 -5.83 -1.59
N GLU A 148 -20.01 -5.04 -2.64
CA GLU A 148 -19.55 -5.36 -4.00
C GLU A 148 -18.04 -5.20 -4.16
N VAL A 149 -17.47 -6.01 -5.05
CA VAL A 149 -16.06 -5.93 -5.44
C VAL A 149 -15.85 -4.74 -6.37
N TYR A 150 -14.80 -3.97 -6.16
CA TYR A 150 -14.45 -2.87 -7.05
C TYR A 150 -14.04 -3.39 -8.45
N PRO A 151 -14.72 -2.99 -9.54
CA PRO A 151 -14.42 -3.46 -10.87
C PRO A 151 -13.05 -2.98 -11.34
N ILE A 152 -12.27 -3.91 -11.88
CA ILE A 152 -10.99 -3.66 -12.54
C ILE A 152 -11.21 -3.82 -14.03
N THR A 153 -10.97 -2.77 -14.80
CA THR A 153 -11.21 -2.73 -16.23
C THR A 153 -9.91 -2.52 -17.02
N PRO A 154 -9.83 -3.04 -18.26
CA PRO A 154 -8.71 -2.71 -19.15
C PRO A 154 -8.61 -1.20 -19.37
N ASN A 155 -7.39 -0.67 -19.40
CA ASN A 155 -7.10 0.74 -19.63
C ASN A 155 -5.84 0.88 -20.48
N GLY A 156 -5.96 0.62 -21.76
CA GLY A 156 -4.85 0.69 -22.71
C GLY A 156 -5.35 0.53 -24.14
N ARG A 157 -4.45 0.76 -25.10
CA ARG A 157 -4.68 0.40 -26.49
C ARG A 157 -4.62 -1.11 -26.63
N GLU A 158 -5.20 -1.64 -27.68
CA GLU A 158 -5.15 -3.05 -28.05
C GLU A 158 -3.71 -3.58 -27.95
N GLY A 159 -3.51 -4.72 -27.25
CA GLY A 159 -2.18 -5.29 -26.99
C GLY A 159 -1.46 -4.76 -25.73
N GLN A 160 -2.00 -3.78 -25.00
CA GLN A 160 -1.43 -3.31 -23.73
C GLN A 160 -2.19 -3.90 -22.55
N ASN A 161 -1.54 -4.76 -21.76
CA ASN A 161 -2.09 -5.32 -20.51
C ASN A 161 -2.06 -4.29 -19.37
N ARG A 162 -2.76 -3.18 -19.54
CA ARG A 162 -2.95 -2.17 -18.50
C ARG A 162 -4.36 -2.26 -17.95
N TYR A 163 -4.47 -2.15 -16.64
CA TYR A 163 -5.73 -2.20 -15.91
C TYR A 163 -5.89 -0.99 -15.00
N VAL A 164 -7.13 -0.67 -14.67
CA VAL A 164 -7.49 0.41 -13.76
C VAL A 164 -8.70 0.04 -12.94
N CYS A 165 -8.69 0.43 -11.67
CA CYS A 165 -9.88 0.45 -10.81
C CYS A 165 -10.37 1.90 -10.71
N ARG A 166 -11.28 2.30 -11.59
CA ARG A 166 -11.81 3.68 -11.66
C ARG A 166 -12.53 4.10 -10.38
N PRO A 167 -13.41 3.26 -9.78
CA PRO A 167 -14.08 3.64 -8.53
C PRO A 167 -13.10 3.98 -7.43
N LEU A 168 -12.05 3.19 -7.23
CA LEU A 168 -11.07 3.42 -6.19
C LEU A 168 -10.25 4.70 -6.44
N LEU A 169 -9.94 5.01 -7.70
CA LEU A 169 -9.30 6.28 -8.07
C LEU A 169 -10.17 7.49 -7.71
N GLU A 170 -11.48 7.42 -7.98
CA GLU A 170 -12.41 8.49 -7.63
C GLU A 170 -12.55 8.64 -6.11
N ILE A 171 -12.60 7.52 -5.37
CA ILE A 171 -12.61 7.55 -3.92
C ILE A 171 -11.34 8.24 -3.40
N TYR A 172 -10.15 7.91 -3.89
CA TYR A 172 -8.90 8.56 -3.50
C TYR A 172 -8.92 10.06 -3.81
N ARG A 173 -9.40 10.46 -4.99
CA ARG A 173 -9.55 11.89 -5.37
C ARG A 173 -10.47 12.62 -4.39
N LYS A 174 -11.59 12.00 -4.00
CA LYS A 174 -12.53 12.53 -3.02
C LYS A 174 -11.88 12.67 -1.64
N ILE A 175 -11.23 11.61 -1.14
CA ILE A 175 -10.56 11.59 0.16
C ILE A 175 -9.49 12.68 0.25
N PHE A 176 -8.62 12.79 -0.75
CA PHE A 176 -7.55 13.78 -0.75
C PHE A 176 -8.06 15.22 -0.88
N ARG A 177 -9.15 15.45 -1.61
CA ARG A 177 -9.83 16.73 -1.63
C ARG A 177 -10.44 17.09 -0.28
N GLN A 178 -11.03 16.10 0.41
CA GLN A 178 -11.58 16.29 1.76
C GLN A 178 -10.51 16.58 2.80
N ALA A 179 -9.31 16.04 2.64
CA ALA A 179 -8.15 16.31 3.48
C ALA A 179 -7.68 17.78 3.37
N ASP A 180 -8.06 18.47 2.28
CA ASP A 180 -7.79 19.91 2.09
C ASP A 180 -6.29 20.25 2.15
N ILE A 181 -5.47 19.42 1.50
CA ILE A 181 -4.04 19.65 1.30
C ILE A 181 -3.79 19.88 -0.19
N PRO A 182 -3.32 21.07 -0.60
CA PRO A 182 -3.01 21.33 -1.99
C PRO A 182 -2.03 20.30 -2.59
N GLY A 183 -2.35 19.75 -3.77
CA GLY A 183 -1.50 18.82 -4.48
C GLY A 183 -1.47 17.40 -3.91
N LEU A 184 -2.22 17.10 -2.86
CA LEU A 184 -2.26 15.74 -2.28
C LEU A 184 -2.91 14.76 -3.25
N CYS A 185 -2.18 13.69 -3.54
CA CYS A 185 -2.62 12.58 -4.39
C CYS A 185 -1.92 11.27 -3.96
N THR A 186 -2.25 10.16 -4.59
CA THR A 186 -1.61 8.87 -4.28
C THR A 186 -0.10 8.88 -4.55
N GLN A 187 0.36 9.64 -5.54
CA GLN A 187 1.79 9.77 -5.83
C GLN A 187 2.50 10.56 -4.72
N SER A 188 1.93 11.67 -4.24
CA SER A 188 2.53 12.44 -3.14
C SER A 188 2.57 11.64 -1.82
N ALA A 189 1.59 10.77 -1.56
CA ALA A 189 1.63 9.84 -0.44
C ALA A 189 2.83 8.87 -0.54
N ARG A 190 3.10 8.33 -1.73
CA ARG A 190 4.26 7.47 -2.00
C ARG A 190 5.58 8.22 -1.84
N LEU A 191 5.66 9.47 -2.35
CA LEU A 191 6.84 10.32 -2.16
C LEU A 191 7.08 10.64 -0.68
N THR A 192 6.02 10.83 0.10
CA THR A 192 6.12 11.00 1.55
C THR A 192 6.72 9.76 2.23
N LEU A 193 6.31 8.56 1.82
CA LEU A 193 6.92 7.32 2.33
C LEU A 193 8.40 7.24 1.94
N MET A 194 8.73 7.52 0.68
CA MET A 194 10.10 7.54 0.16
C MET A 194 10.99 8.51 0.96
N SER A 195 10.55 9.76 1.17
CA SER A 195 11.27 10.75 1.98
C SER A 195 11.59 10.21 3.38
N ARG A 196 10.60 9.61 4.02
CA ARG A 196 10.77 9.03 5.36
C ARG A 196 11.69 7.83 5.40
N MET A 197 11.72 7.04 4.36
CA MET A 197 12.70 5.96 4.24
C MET A 197 14.12 6.53 4.16
N TYR A 198 14.34 7.58 3.37
CA TYR A 198 15.63 8.26 3.28
C TYR A 198 16.04 8.92 4.61
N GLU A 199 15.14 9.62 5.28
CA GLU A 199 15.37 10.21 6.60
C GLU A 199 15.84 9.18 7.64
N ARG A 200 15.53 7.89 7.40
CA ARG A 200 15.93 6.77 8.25
C ARG A 200 17.10 5.97 7.72
N GLY A 201 17.79 6.49 6.73
CA GLY A 201 19.01 5.92 6.19
C GLY A 201 18.80 4.83 5.14
N ALA A 202 17.58 4.63 4.62
CA ALA A 202 17.38 3.72 3.51
C ALA A 202 18.13 4.21 2.27
N ASP A 203 18.63 3.27 1.48
CA ASP A 203 19.23 3.55 0.18
C ASP A 203 18.19 3.41 -0.97
N GLU A 204 18.59 3.72 -2.19
CA GLU A 204 17.74 3.63 -3.38
C GLU A 204 17.24 2.20 -3.67
N ASP A 205 18.06 1.19 -3.37
CA ASP A 205 17.67 -0.22 -3.57
C ASP A 205 16.55 -0.62 -2.61
N GLN A 206 16.67 -0.22 -1.34
CA GLN A 206 15.67 -0.47 -0.31
C GLN A 206 14.35 0.26 -0.63
N VAL A 207 14.45 1.52 -1.04
CA VAL A 207 13.29 2.31 -1.47
C VAL A 207 12.65 1.70 -2.72
N GLY A 208 13.46 1.34 -3.73
CA GLY A 208 13.01 0.69 -4.94
C GLY A 208 12.31 -0.64 -4.67
N LEU A 209 12.89 -1.47 -3.77
CA LEU A 209 12.33 -2.75 -3.35
C LEU A 209 10.93 -2.58 -2.75
N VAL A 210 10.76 -1.67 -1.78
CA VAL A 210 9.48 -1.45 -1.09
C VAL A 210 8.43 -0.85 -2.02
N LEU A 211 8.83 0.10 -2.88
CA LEU A 211 7.90 0.79 -3.78
C LEU A 211 7.69 0.08 -5.13
N GLY A 212 8.39 -1.01 -5.39
CA GLY A 212 8.29 -1.74 -6.65
C GLY A 212 8.85 -0.95 -7.84
N ILE A 213 9.96 -0.23 -7.63
CA ILE A 213 10.69 0.51 -8.66
C ILE A 213 11.99 -0.26 -8.91
N ALA A 214 12.15 -0.82 -10.11
CA ALA A 214 13.26 -1.74 -10.41
C ALA A 214 14.58 -1.03 -10.66
N ASP A 215 14.55 0.22 -11.07
CA ASP A 215 15.72 1.00 -11.49
C ASP A 215 16.02 2.10 -10.47
N ARG A 216 17.29 2.16 -10.01
CA ARG A 216 17.77 3.20 -9.10
C ARG A 216 17.66 4.61 -9.70
N SER A 217 17.87 4.78 -11.00
CA SER A 217 17.72 6.07 -11.66
C SER A 217 16.28 6.56 -11.56
N ALA A 218 15.30 5.67 -11.78
CA ALA A 218 13.89 6.00 -11.64
C ALA A 218 13.49 6.31 -10.18
N VAL A 219 14.18 5.75 -9.18
CA VAL A 219 14.00 6.13 -7.77
C VAL A 219 14.50 7.56 -7.54
N ARG A 220 15.71 7.89 -7.99
CA ARG A 220 16.30 9.24 -7.87
C ARG A 220 15.50 10.31 -8.59
N GLU A 221 14.98 10.01 -9.78
CA GLU A 221 14.13 10.93 -10.55
C GLU A 221 12.84 11.29 -9.82
N GLN A 222 12.25 10.35 -9.05
CA GLN A 222 11.03 10.62 -8.30
C GLN A 222 11.28 11.48 -7.06
N LEU A 223 12.33 11.21 -6.31
CA LEU A 223 12.74 11.99 -5.15
C LEU A 223 14.24 11.75 -4.89
N PRO A 224 15.10 12.71 -5.25
CA PRO A 224 16.52 12.61 -4.97
C PRO A 224 16.80 12.47 -3.47
N ARG A 225 17.73 11.57 -3.12
CA ARG A 225 18.19 11.45 -1.75
C ARG A 225 18.89 12.75 -1.34
N PRO A 226 18.51 13.38 -0.21
CA PRO A 226 19.26 14.53 0.27
C PRO A 226 20.71 14.14 0.56
N LEU A 227 21.66 14.93 0.06
CA LEU A 227 23.06 14.74 0.39
C LEU A 227 23.28 15.12 1.85
N PRO A 228 24.11 14.37 2.61
CA PRO A 228 24.48 14.78 3.96
C PRO A 228 25.21 16.14 3.86
N GLU A 229 24.85 17.07 4.75
CA GLU A 229 25.62 18.29 4.91
C GLU A 229 27.05 17.91 5.31
N LEU A 230 28.02 18.34 4.50
CA LEU A 230 29.43 18.20 4.85
C LEU A 230 29.70 19.19 5.98
N ALA A 231 29.90 18.69 7.17
CA ALA A 231 30.30 19.47 8.34
C ALA A 231 31.75 19.96 8.22
#